data_1c1318e5155953999b0e2e37d0fcbcfd
#
_entry.id   1c1318e5155953999b0e2e37d0fcbcfd
#
_cell.length_a   1.000
_cell.length_b   1.000
_cell.length_c   1.000
_cell.angle_alpha   90.00
_cell.angle_beta   90.00
_cell.angle_gamma   90.00
#
_symmetry.space_group_name_H-M   'P 1'
#
loop_
_entity.id
_entity.type
_entity.pdbx_description
1 polymer ?
#
loop_
_entity_poly.entity_id
_entity_poly.type
_entity_poly.pdbx_seq_one_letter_code
_entity_poly.pdbx_strand_id
1 'polypeptide(L)'
;MRGNEREEHETGEVSEYVRKNLEGEDLAEEEVLHLFDMPLPVLGRIADEIRRRKCGELVTFVIDRNINYTNVCVSQCKFCAFYAKCDEDAYVLSKEEILAKVEEAVRLGATQILMQGGLNPDLSIEYFEEIFSEVKRRFGVHLHCLSPPEVHFLAEKERMSVKETLSRLRDAGLDSLPGGCLLYTSPSPRDS
;
A
#
# COMPACT_ATOMS: atom_id res chain seq x y z
N MET A 1 -43.45 -3.60 22.38
CA MET A 1 -43.78 -3.74 20.95
C MET A 1 -42.89 -2.93 20.03
N ARG A 2 -42.38 -1.73 20.40
CA ARG A 2 -41.52 -0.91 19.50
C ARG A 2 -40.07 -1.44 19.35
N GLY A 3 -39.58 -2.35 20.18
CA GLY A 3 -38.21 -2.91 20.07
C GLY A 3 -38.07 -3.93 18.95
N ASN A 4 -39.09 -4.75 18.74
CA ASN A 4 -39.05 -5.85 17.77
C ASN A 4 -39.05 -5.34 16.31
N GLU A 5 -39.82 -4.30 16.04
CA GLU A 5 -39.92 -3.69 14.69
C GLU A 5 -38.60 -3.03 14.24
N ARG A 6 -37.82 -2.43 15.17
CA ARG A 6 -36.51 -1.85 14.87
C ARG A 6 -35.47 -2.92 14.59
N GLU A 7 -35.44 -3.99 15.36
CA GLU A 7 -34.51 -5.11 15.14
C GLU A 7 -34.80 -5.85 13.83
N GLU A 8 -36.06 -6.02 13.46
CA GLU A 8 -36.45 -6.62 12.18
C GLU A 8 -36.09 -5.73 10.99
N HIS A 9 -36.24 -4.42 11.11
CA HIS A 9 -35.86 -3.46 10.07
C HIS A 9 -34.32 -3.41 9.87
N GLU A 10 -33.56 -3.29 10.96
CA GLU A 10 -32.08 -3.32 10.89
C GLU A 10 -31.55 -4.63 10.30
N THR A 11 -32.19 -5.77 10.61
CA THR A 11 -31.79 -7.08 10.08
C THR A 11 -32.08 -7.17 8.58
N GLY A 12 -33.18 -6.59 8.11
CA GLY A 12 -33.53 -6.51 6.69
C GLY A 12 -32.52 -5.66 5.89
N GLU A 13 -32.17 -4.50 6.40
CA GLU A 13 -31.19 -3.60 5.77
C GLU A 13 -29.79 -4.25 5.67
N VAL A 14 -29.32 -4.87 6.76
CA VAL A 14 -28.04 -5.61 6.75
C VAL A 14 -28.04 -6.67 5.65
N SER A 15 -29.13 -7.43 5.52
CA SER A 15 -29.25 -8.48 4.50
C SER A 15 -29.17 -7.90 3.07
N GLU A 16 -29.79 -6.76 2.82
CA GLU A 16 -29.82 -6.13 1.48
C GLU A 16 -28.43 -5.63 1.05
N TYR A 17 -27.72 -4.90 1.89
CA TYR A 17 -26.35 -4.44 1.60
C TYR A 17 -25.38 -5.60 1.39
N VAL A 18 -25.51 -6.67 2.20
CA VAL A 18 -24.71 -7.88 2.04
C VAL A 18 -25.01 -8.55 0.71
N ARG A 19 -26.28 -8.70 0.33
CA ARG A 19 -26.69 -9.28 -0.94
C ARG A 19 -26.08 -8.52 -2.12
N LYS A 20 -26.30 -7.20 -2.18
CA LYS A 20 -25.79 -6.35 -3.27
C LYS A 20 -24.28 -6.49 -3.43
N ASN A 21 -23.54 -6.43 -2.34
CA ASN A 21 -22.08 -6.55 -2.38
C ASN A 21 -21.61 -7.93 -2.90
N LEU A 22 -22.29 -9.00 -2.51
CA LEU A 22 -21.94 -10.35 -2.95
C LEU A 22 -22.29 -10.61 -4.41
N GLU A 23 -23.35 -9.98 -4.91
CA GLU A 23 -23.79 -10.07 -6.31
C GLU A 23 -23.02 -9.09 -7.22
N GLY A 24 -22.17 -8.23 -6.63
CA GLY A 24 -21.39 -7.24 -7.38
C GLY A 24 -22.25 -6.08 -7.90
N GLU A 25 -23.39 -5.83 -7.28
CA GLU A 25 -24.25 -4.70 -7.59
C GLU A 25 -23.65 -3.42 -6.98
N ASP A 26 -23.65 -2.35 -7.76
CA ASP A 26 -23.27 -1.02 -7.27
C ASP A 26 -24.36 -0.45 -6.37
N LEU A 27 -23.94 0.27 -5.35
CA LEU A 27 -24.85 1.02 -4.48
C LEU A 27 -25.24 2.34 -5.15
N ALA A 28 -26.51 2.73 -5.03
CA ALA A 28 -26.94 4.06 -5.42
C ALA A 28 -26.35 5.12 -4.47
N GLU A 29 -26.28 6.38 -4.92
CA GLU A 29 -25.70 7.46 -4.12
C GLU A 29 -26.43 7.63 -2.77
N GLU A 30 -27.75 7.53 -2.76
CA GLU A 30 -28.55 7.61 -1.55
C GLU A 30 -28.26 6.48 -0.57
N GLU A 31 -27.97 5.27 -1.06
CA GLU A 31 -27.60 4.12 -0.24
C GLU A 31 -26.20 4.32 0.38
N VAL A 32 -25.26 4.88 -0.39
CA VAL A 32 -23.92 5.21 0.13
C VAL A 32 -24.04 6.28 1.23
N LEU A 33 -24.83 7.34 1.02
CA LEU A 33 -25.07 8.37 2.02
C LEU A 33 -25.72 7.79 3.29
N HIS A 34 -26.68 6.88 3.11
CA HIS A 34 -27.32 6.20 4.25
C HIS A 34 -26.33 5.40 5.10
N LEU A 35 -25.30 4.76 4.48
CA LEU A 35 -24.27 4.06 5.24
C LEU A 35 -23.49 5.00 6.19
N PHE A 36 -23.28 6.27 5.82
CA PHE A 36 -22.64 7.25 6.70
C PHE A 36 -23.48 7.62 7.93
N ASP A 37 -24.80 7.52 7.83
CA ASP A 37 -25.74 7.82 8.92
C ASP A 37 -26.02 6.61 9.81
N MET A 38 -25.61 5.41 9.39
CA MET A 38 -25.82 4.18 10.15
C MET A 38 -24.99 4.13 11.44
N PRO A 39 -25.54 3.55 12.52
CA PRO A 39 -24.75 3.26 13.72
C PRO A 39 -23.55 2.35 13.40
N LEU A 40 -22.38 2.70 13.91
CA LEU A 40 -21.15 1.92 13.67
C LEU A 40 -21.26 0.40 13.93
N PRO A 41 -22.00 -0.07 14.97
CA PRO A 41 -22.20 -1.49 15.17
C PRO A 41 -22.99 -2.17 14.04
N VAL A 42 -23.89 -1.46 13.37
CA VAL A 42 -24.66 -1.98 12.22
C VAL A 42 -23.76 -2.10 11.02
N LEU A 43 -22.97 -1.06 10.70
CA LEU A 43 -21.95 -1.12 9.66
C LEU A 43 -20.94 -2.25 9.89
N GLY A 44 -20.51 -2.44 11.13
CA GLY A 44 -19.61 -3.53 11.52
C GLY A 44 -20.21 -4.91 11.23
N ARG A 45 -21.51 -5.12 11.48
CA ARG A 45 -22.21 -6.39 11.14
C ARG A 45 -22.27 -6.60 9.63
N ILE A 46 -22.57 -5.56 8.84
CA ILE A 46 -22.58 -5.64 7.37
C ILE A 46 -21.19 -6.05 6.86
N ALA A 47 -20.16 -5.34 7.29
CA ALA A 47 -18.79 -5.59 6.87
C ALA A 47 -18.30 -7.00 7.26
N ASP A 48 -18.60 -7.45 8.49
CA ASP A 48 -18.19 -8.77 8.96
C ASP A 48 -18.92 -9.90 8.23
N GLU A 49 -20.21 -9.76 7.95
CA GLU A 49 -20.96 -10.74 7.19
C GLU A 49 -20.45 -10.87 5.74
N ILE A 50 -20.13 -9.73 5.10
CA ILE A 50 -19.51 -9.73 3.77
C ILE A 50 -18.12 -10.41 3.82
N ARG A 51 -17.28 -10.05 4.79
CA ARG A 51 -15.99 -10.68 5.03
C ARG A 51 -16.14 -12.19 5.18
N ARG A 52 -17.02 -12.62 6.07
CA ARG A 52 -17.26 -14.05 6.37
C ARG A 52 -17.67 -14.85 5.13
N ARG A 53 -18.55 -14.29 4.30
CA ARG A 53 -18.98 -14.93 3.05
C ARG A 53 -17.92 -14.95 1.97
N LYS A 54 -17.09 -13.90 1.88
CA LYS A 54 -16.02 -13.81 0.86
C LYS A 54 -14.74 -14.56 1.25
N CYS A 55 -14.35 -14.49 2.52
CA CYS A 55 -13.04 -14.95 3.00
C CYS A 55 -13.13 -16.08 4.03
N GLY A 56 -14.32 -16.45 4.50
CA GLY A 56 -14.49 -17.43 5.57
C GLY A 56 -13.92 -16.93 6.91
N GLU A 57 -13.52 -17.86 7.75
CA GLU A 57 -12.95 -17.55 9.08
C GLU A 57 -11.41 -17.44 9.08
N LEU A 58 -10.79 -17.56 7.90
CA LEU A 58 -9.33 -17.44 7.77
C LEU A 58 -8.91 -15.97 7.85
N VAL A 59 -8.04 -15.66 8.81
CA VAL A 59 -7.37 -14.38 8.93
C VAL A 59 -5.91 -14.55 8.52
N THR A 60 -5.46 -13.76 7.54
CA THR A 60 -4.07 -13.75 7.10
C THR A 60 -3.35 -12.51 7.63
N PHE A 61 -2.05 -12.62 7.82
CA PHE A 61 -1.19 -11.51 8.19
C PHE A 61 0.17 -11.63 7.53
N VAL A 62 0.88 -10.54 7.40
CA VAL A 62 2.27 -10.52 6.96
C VAL A 62 3.17 -10.10 8.13
N ILE A 63 4.40 -10.63 8.17
CA ILE A 63 5.47 -10.13 9.01
C ILE A 63 6.42 -9.43 8.06
N ASP A 64 6.43 -8.10 8.10
CA ASP A 64 7.26 -7.30 7.21
C ASP A 64 8.25 -6.40 7.98
N ARG A 65 9.25 -5.92 7.25
CA ARG A 65 10.15 -4.87 7.66
C ARG A 65 10.04 -3.71 6.68
N ASN A 66 9.72 -2.52 7.19
CA ASN A 66 9.82 -1.30 6.38
C ASN A 66 11.29 -0.85 6.30
N ILE A 67 11.77 -0.64 5.08
CA ILE A 67 13.09 -0.10 4.77
C ILE A 67 12.91 1.13 3.89
N ASN A 68 13.25 2.29 4.44
CA ASN A 68 13.27 3.52 3.67
C ASN A 68 14.71 3.71 3.14
N TYR A 69 14.89 3.49 1.84
CA TYR A 69 16.23 3.46 1.23
C TYR A 69 16.84 4.86 1.05
N THR A 70 16.00 5.91 0.99
CA THR A 70 16.43 7.32 0.94
C THR A 70 15.32 8.25 1.43
N ASN A 71 15.69 9.37 2.01
CA ASN A 71 14.80 10.49 2.30
C ASN A 71 15.02 11.70 1.36
N VAL A 72 15.93 11.60 0.41
CA VAL A 72 16.06 12.60 -0.66
C VAL A 72 14.87 12.51 -1.60
N CYS A 73 14.12 13.61 -1.76
CA CYS A 73 12.90 13.61 -2.55
C CYS A 73 12.66 14.97 -3.21
N VAL A 74 12.57 14.99 -4.54
CA VAL A 74 12.29 16.20 -5.32
C VAL A 74 10.82 16.66 -5.21
N SER A 75 9.89 15.81 -4.81
CA SER A 75 8.46 16.16 -4.73
C SER A 75 8.12 17.08 -3.56
N GLN A 76 8.84 17.00 -2.44
CA GLN A 76 8.67 17.85 -1.25
C GLN A 76 7.20 18.05 -0.84
N CYS A 77 6.41 16.98 -0.83
CA CYS A 77 4.97 17.03 -0.54
C CYS A 77 4.70 17.66 0.82
N LYS A 78 3.77 18.58 0.90
CA LYS A 78 3.41 19.31 2.13
C LYS A 78 3.03 18.41 3.30
N PHE A 79 2.40 17.28 3.00
CA PHE A 79 2.01 16.27 3.99
C PHE A 79 3.19 15.44 4.51
N CYS A 80 4.24 15.24 3.71
CA CYS A 80 5.33 14.36 4.02
C CYS A 80 6.32 15.02 4.99
N ALA A 81 6.48 14.45 6.17
CA ALA A 81 7.49 14.87 7.13
C ALA A 81 8.82 14.10 6.99
N PHE A 82 8.91 13.20 6.02
CA PHE A 82 10.01 12.24 5.90
C PHE A 82 11.16 12.74 5.00
N TYR A 83 10.87 13.58 4.00
CA TYR A 83 11.92 14.05 3.09
C TYR A 83 12.93 14.96 3.81
N ALA A 84 14.20 14.88 3.43
CA ALA A 84 15.27 15.73 3.94
C ALA A 84 15.02 17.19 3.56
N LYS A 85 15.08 18.08 4.56
CA LYS A 85 14.91 19.53 4.37
C LYS A 85 16.24 20.24 4.09
N CYS A 86 17.34 19.60 4.40
CA CYS A 86 18.70 20.07 4.14
C CYS A 86 19.62 18.89 3.84
N ASP A 87 20.77 19.15 3.26
CA ASP A 87 21.73 18.10 2.84
C ASP A 87 22.30 17.33 4.03
N GLU A 88 22.36 17.94 5.21
CA GLU A 88 22.89 17.34 6.43
C GLU A 88 22.00 16.19 6.94
N ASP A 89 20.70 16.25 6.67
CA ASP A 89 19.72 15.22 7.05
C ASP A 89 19.52 14.18 5.94
N ALA A 90 20.09 14.40 4.76
CA ALA A 90 19.89 13.55 3.61
C ALA A 90 20.68 12.23 3.73
N TYR A 91 20.06 11.12 3.34
CA TYR A 91 20.74 9.84 3.27
C TYR A 91 20.28 8.99 2.09
N VAL A 92 21.17 8.09 1.68
CA VAL A 92 20.89 6.97 0.77
C VAL A 92 21.53 5.73 1.40
N LEU A 93 20.76 4.68 1.58
CA LEU A 93 21.29 3.41 2.08
C LEU A 93 22.09 2.71 0.97
N SER A 94 23.25 2.19 1.33
CA SER A 94 24.01 1.30 0.45
C SER A 94 23.29 -0.05 0.31
N LYS A 95 23.67 -0.80 -0.72
CA LYS A 95 23.20 -2.18 -0.92
C LYS A 95 23.49 -3.04 0.31
N GLU A 96 24.68 -2.93 0.89
CA GLU A 96 25.11 -3.66 2.07
C GLU A 96 24.25 -3.38 3.29
N GLU A 97 23.90 -2.11 3.53
CA GLU A 97 23.03 -1.71 4.63
C GLU A 97 21.62 -2.26 4.45
N ILE A 98 21.08 -2.23 3.21
CA ILE A 98 19.77 -2.81 2.92
C ILE A 98 19.79 -4.32 3.13
N LEU A 99 20.79 -5.02 2.60
CA LEU A 99 20.91 -6.46 2.76
C LEU A 99 21.04 -6.87 4.22
N ALA A 100 21.80 -6.14 5.04
CA ALA A 100 21.89 -6.38 6.47
C ALA A 100 20.54 -6.23 7.18
N LYS A 101 19.75 -5.21 6.81
CA LYS A 101 18.39 -5.00 7.35
C LYS A 101 17.43 -6.13 6.93
N VAL A 102 17.54 -6.60 5.68
CA VAL A 102 16.74 -7.73 5.18
C VAL A 102 17.11 -9.02 5.91
N GLU A 103 18.40 -9.29 6.09
CA GLU A 103 18.87 -10.48 6.82
C GLU A 103 18.37 -10.50 8.27
N GLU A 104 18.43 -9.35 8.97
CA GLU A 104 17.87 -9.20 10.30
C GLU A 104 16.36 -9.51 10.32
N ALA A 105 15.61 -8.94 9.37
CA ALA A 105 14.17 -9.14 9.26
C ALA A 105 13.81 -10.62 9.01
N VAL A 106 14.47 -11.26 8.06
CA VAL A 106 14.27 -12.68 7.74
C VAL A 106 14.58 -13.58 8.92
N ARG A 107 15.66 -13.29 9.66
CA ARG A 107 16.01 -14.02 10.90
C ARG A 107 14.93 -13.88 11.98
N LEU A 108 14.20 -12.77 12.00
CA LEU A 108 13.06 -12.53 12.88
C LEU A 108 11.73 -13.08 12.33
N GLY A 109 11.74 -13.75 11.18
CA GLY A 109 10.58 -14.40 10.60
C GLY A 109 9.82 -13.54 9.57
N ALA A 110 10.42 -12.46 9.07
CA ALA A 110 9.77 -11.66 8.02
C ALA A 110 9.53 -12.49 6.75
N THR A 111 8.33 -12.38 6.23
CA THR A 111 7.89 -13.01 4.98
C THR A 111 7.89 -12.02 3.81
N GLN A 112 7.95 -10.73 4.12
CA GLN A 112 7.88 -9.63 3.18
C GLN A 112 8.82 -8.50 3.61
N ILE A 113 9.35 -7.78 2.62
CA ILE A 113 10.04 -6.50 2.81
C ILE A 113 9.21 -5.42 2.14
N LEU A 114 8.83 -4.41 2.92
CA LEU A 114 8.26 -3.17 2.41
C LEU A 114 9.39 -2.16 2.22
N MET A 115 9.66 -1.74 0.98
CA MET A 115 10.75 -0.81 0.70
C MET A 115 10.26 0.36 -0.15
N GLN A 116 10.28 1.55 0.43
CA GLN A 116 9.89 2.80 -0.21
C GLN A 116 10.86 3.91 0.16
N GLY A 117 10.92 4.96 -0.67
CA GLY A 117 11.79 6.11 -0.39
C GLY A 117 11.32 7.38 -1.08
N GLY A 118 12.18 8.37 -1.09
CA GLY A 118 11.97 9.61 -1.82
C GLY A 118 12.25 9.46 -3.32
N LEU A 119 11.73 10.39 -4.12
CA LEU A 119 12.08 10.53 -5.54
C LEU A 119 13.46 11.16 -5.66
N ASN A 120 14.48 10.32 -5.58
CA ASN A 120 15.88 10.74 -5.57
C ASN A 120 16.45 10.78 -7.00
N PRO A 121 16.88 11.94 -7.50
CA PRO A 121 17.41 12.07 -8.87
C PRO A 121 18.73 11.35 -9.10
N ASP A 122 19.46 11.00 -8.06
CA ASP A 122 20.79 10.37 -8.17
C ASP A 122 20.71 8.84 -8.22
N LEU A 123 19.56 8.23 -7.89
CA LEU A 123 19.38 6.78 -7.94
C LEU A 123 18.88 6.33 -9.31
N SER A 124 19.62 5.42 -9.93
CA SER A 124 19.23 4.79 -11.20
C SER A 124 18.43 3.51 -10.99
N ILE A 125 17.88 2.97 -12.07
CA ILE A 125 17.15 1.68 -12.01
C ILE A 125 18.08 0.53 -11.62
N GLU A 126 19.36 0.58 -12.00
CA GLU A 126 20.36 -0.43 -11.67
C GLU A 126 20.55 -0.59 -10.16
N TYR A 127 20.43 0.50 -9.39
CA TYR A 127 20.47 0.44 -7.93
C TYR A 127 19.41 -0.52 -7.38
N PHE A 128 18.19 -0.44 -7.89
CA PHE A 128 17.09 -1.31 -7.47
C PHE A 128 17.24 -2.73 -7.99
N GLU A 129 17.66 -2.88 -9.25
CA GLU A 129 17.88 -4.19 -9.87
C GLU A 129 18.92 -5.01 -9.10
N GLU A 130 20.04 -4.39 -8.73
CA GLU A 130 21.08 -5.04 -7.94
C GLU A 130 20.59 -5.48 -6.57
N ILE A 131 19.85 -4.61 -5.87
CA ILE A 131 19.31 -4.89 -4.54
C ILE A 131 18.27 -6.01 -4.62
N PHE A 132 17.30 -5.91 -5.52
CA PHE A 132 16.22 -6.88 -5.65
C PHE A 132 16.73 -8.25 -6.03
N SER A 133 17.61 -8.32 -7.03
CA SER A 133 18.22 -9.57 -7.45
C SER A 133 18.99 -10.25 -6.32
N GLU A 134 19.77 -9.48 -5.56
CA GLU A 134 20.56 -10.02 -4.47
C GLU A 134 19.68 -10.45 -3.27
N VAL A 135 18.63 -9.70 -2.94
CA VAL A 135 17.65 -10.09 -1.92
C VAL A 135 16.95 -11.39 -2.31
N LYS A 136 16.51 -11.51 -3.56
CA LYS A 136 15.87 -12.74 -4.05
C LYS A 136 16.81 -13.92 -4.01
N ARG A 137 18.05 -13.73 -4.45
CA ARG A 137 19.06 -14.77 -4.49
C ARG A 137 19.41 -15.29 -3.09
N ARG A 138 19.53 -14.40 -2.07
CA ARG A 138 19.95 -14.79 -0.72
C ARG A 138 18.80 -15.25 0.17
N PHE A 139 17.67 -14.56 0.11
CA PHE A 139 16.62 -14.71 1.12
C PHE A 139 15.30 -15.23 0.55
N GLY A 140 15.01 -15.03 -0.73
CA GLY A 140 13.78 -15.47 -1.38
C GLY A 140 12.50 -14.84 -0.81
N VAL A 141 12.62 -13.76 -0.01
CA VAL A 141 11.51 -13.06 0.64
C VAL A 141 10.71 -12.25 -0.39
N HIS A 142 9.42 -12.05 -0.12
CA HIS A 142 8.55 -11.23 -0.97
C HIS A 142 8.97 -9.75 -0.92
N LEU A 143 9.18 -9.15 -2.10
CA LEU A 143 9.53 -7.74 -2.25
C LEU A 143 8.29 -6.92 -2.64
N HIS A 144 7.75 -6.20 -1.66
CA HIS A 144 6.66 -5.23 -1.80
C HIS A 144 7.25 -3.83 -1.78
N CYS A 145 7.76 -3.38 -2.94
CA CYS A 145 8.69 -2.25 -2.97
C CYS A 145 8.26 -1.20 -3.98
N LEU A 146 8.78 0.01 -3.76
CA LEU A 146 8.48 1.20 -4.55
C LEU A 146 7.01 1.60 -4.48
N SER A 147 6.65 2.66 -5.15
CA SER A 147 5.27 3.13 -5.30
C SER A 147 5.05 3.54 -6.75
N PRO A 148 3.81 3.68 -7.23
CA PRO A 148 3.55 4.17 -8.57
C PRO A 148 4.28 5.48 -8.91
N PRO A 149 4.34 6.51 -8.03
CA PRO A 149 5.16 7.70 -8.27
C PRO A 149 6.66 7.42 -8.42
N GLU A 150 7.23 6.52 -7.60
CA GLU A 150 8.64 6.14 -7.71
C GLU A 150 8.94 5.45 -9.04
N VAL A 151 8.09 4.51 -9.48
CA VAL A 151 8.21 3.84 -10.77
C VAL A 151 8.08 4.82 -11.93
N HIS A 152 7.12 5.75 -11.85
CA HIS A 152 6.94 6.77 -12.88
C HIS A 152 8.17 7.70 -12.96
N PHE A 153 8.66 8.16 -11.82
CA PHE A 153 9.87 8.99 -11.74
C PHE A 153 11.09 8.29 -12.34
N LEU A 154 11.31 7.01 -12.03
CA LEU A 154 12.38 6.21 -12.63
C LEU A 154 12.21 6.09 -14.15
N ALA A 155 11.00 5.82 -14.63
CA ALA A 155 10.71 5.71 -16.05
C ALA A 155 11.06 7.01 -16.81
N GLU A 156 10.65 8.17 -16.28
CA GLU A 156 10.98 9.46 -16.87
C GLU A 156 12.49 9.74 -16.86
N LYS A 157 13.13 9.50 -15.71
CA LYS A 157 14.56 9.71 -15.54
C LYS A 157 15.40 8.89 -16.52
N GLU A 158 15.07 7.60 -16.65
CA GLU A 158 15.78 6.66 -17.53
C GLU A 158 15.30 6.72 -18.99
N ARG A 159 14.31 7.59 -19.30
CA ARG A 159 13.70 7.71 -20.63
C ARG A 159 13.11 6.39 -21.15
N MET A 160 12.53 5.62 -20.26
CA MET A 160 11.85 4.37 -20.54
C MET A 160 10.33 4.52 -20.43
N SER A 161 9.59 3.58 -21.01
CA SER A 161 8.16 3.48 -20.72
C SER A 161 7.97 2.87 -19.30
N VAL A 162 6.86 3.24 -18.63
CA VAL A 162 6.48 2.63 -17.33
C VAL A 162 6.41 1.10 -17.44
N LYS A 163 5.92 0.58 -18.56
CA LYS A 163 5.87 -0.87 -18.81
C LYS A 163 7.25 -1.52 -18.83
N GLU A 164 8.20 -0.89 -19.49
CA GLU A 164 9.60 -1.38 -19.56
C GLU A 164 10.27 -1.32 -18.19
N THR A 165 10.12 -0.20 -17.48
CA THR A 165 10.61 -0.04 -16.10
C THR A 165 10.06 -1.13 -15.19
N LEU A 166 8.76 -1.36 -15.21
CA LEU A 166 8.11 -2.42 -14.41
C LEU A 166 8.60 -3.82 -14.82
N SER A 167 8.83 -4.07 -16.12
CA SER A 167 9.35 -5.35 -16.57
C SER A 167 10.75 -5.60 -16.01
N ARG A 168 11.66 -4.63 -16.10
CA ARG A 168 13.02 -4.71 -15.57
C ARG A 168 13.02 -4.96 -14.05
N LEU A 169 12.24 -4.19 -13.30
CA LEU A 169 12.13 -4.32 -11.84
C LEU A 169 11.56 -5.69 -11.45
N ARG A 170 10.53 -6.17 -12.16
CA ARG A 170 9.97 -7.52 -11.93
C ARG A 170 10.99 -8.61 -12.23
N ASP A 171 11.71 -8.50 -13.33
CA ASP A 171 12.72 -9.47 -13.73
C ASP A 171 13.90 -9.49 -12.74
N ALA A 172 14.17 -8.36 -12.06
CA ALA A 172 15.10 -8.26 -10.94
C ALA A 172 14.54 -8.81 -9.62
N GLY A 173 13.23 -9.06 -9.51
CA GLY A 173 12.63 -9.70 -8.33
C GLY A 173 11.56 -8.90 -7.59
N LEU A 174 11.11 -7.76 -8.11
CA LEU A 174 9.97 -7.04 -7.56
C LEU A 174 8.70 -7.88 -7.69
N ASP A 175 8.01 -8.17 -6.59
CA ASP A 175 6.80 -8.98 -6.59
C ASP A 175 5.52 -8.13 -6.63
N SER A 176 5.51 -7.01 -5.94
CA SER A 176 4.33 -6.14 -5.87
C SER A 176 4.70 -4.71 -5.48
N LEU A 177 3.79 -3.80 -5.75
CA LEU A 177 3.91 -2.39 -5.41
C LEU A 177 2.91 -2.04 -4.30
N PRO A 178 3.31 -1.33 -3.24
CA PRO A 178 2.38 -0.69 -2.32
C PRO A 178 1.63 0.46 -2.99
N GLY A 179 0.52 0.88 -2.37
CA GLY A 179 -0.19 2.08 -2.78
C GLY A 179 0.70 3.32 -2.72
N GLY A 180 0.51 4.24 -3.64
CA GLY A 180 1.23 5.51 -3.68
C GLY A 180 0.55 6.61 -2.88
N CYS A 181 1.31 7.63 -2.47
CA CYS A 181 0.77 8.88 -1.99
C CYS A 181 0.34 9.74 -3.18
N LEU A 182 -0.95 10.01 -3.29
CA LEU A 182 -1.52 10.87 -4.32
C LEU A 182 -1.79 12.31 -3.84
N LEU A 183 -1.30 12.69 -2.66
CA LEU A 183 -1.61 13.98 -2.03
C LEU A 183 -1.12 15.17 -2.83
N TYR A 184 -0.13 14.99 -3.68
CA TYR A 184 0.32 16.07 -4.54
C TYR A 184 -0.43 16.14 -5.89
N THR A 185 -1.04 15.03 -6.31
CA THR A 185 -1.84 14.94 -7.58
C THR A 185 -3.34 15.04 -7.33
N SER A 186 -3.80 14.76 -6.11
CA SER A 186 -5.20 14.86 -5.70
C SER A 186 -5.33 15.83 -4.54
N PRO A 187 -6.01 16.97 -4.70
CA PRO A 187 -6.27 17.89 -3.60
C PRO A 187 -6.93 17.16 -2.45
N SER A 188 -6.33 17.22 -1.28
CA SER A 188 -6.88 16.66 -0.06
C SER A 188 -7.34 17.80 0.84
N PRO A 189 -8.41 17.63 1.66
CA PRO A 189 -8.78 18.60 2.67
C PRO A 189 -7.66 18.96 3.67
N ARG A 190 -6.58 18.15 3.70
CA ARG A 190 -5.39 18.40 4.52
C ARG A 190 -4.39 19.35 3.86
N ASP A 191 -4.53 19.59 2.55
CA ASP A 191 -3.66 20.44 1.74
C ASP A 191 -4.26 21.82 1.47
N SER A 192 -5.48 22.06 1.95
CA SER A 192 -6.23 23.33 1.84
C SER A 192 -6.08 24.21 3.07
#